data_9b00e49db259cd44dc3b9f5b23dcdbca
#
_entry.id   9b00e49db259cd44dc3b9f5b23dcdbca
#
_cell.length_a   1.000
_cell.length_b   1.000
_cell.length_c   1.000
_cell.angle_alpha   90.00
_cell.angle_beta   90.00
_cell.angle_gamma   90.00
#
_symmetry.space_group_name_H-M   'P 1'
#
loop_
_entity.id
_entity.type
_entity.pdbx_description
1 polymer ?
#
loop_
_entity_poly.entity_id
_entity_poly.type
_entity_poly.pdbx_seq_one_letter_code
_entity_poly.pdbx_strand_id
1 'polypeptide(L)'
;MPHLHNEPGQHDFTTSAFIIRTDGPEPTVMLHEHRKLGRLLQFGGHIEHDETPWQGLLRELEEEIGYQAHQIHVLQPRGRFVDSLSSDKAHPLPFYLNTHKFNDVLDHYHSDITYAIVASEPPKQSIAEGESAAVHQFTLDQIEALSEEDLYPQTRAIARHLLSSLKDDWEPVPATDYPA
;
A
#
# COMPACT_ATOMS: atom_id res chain seq x y z
N MET A 1 -11.52 -4.78 -9.83
CA MET A 1 -11.56 -4.15 -11.15
C MET A 1 -11.24 -5.15 -12.25
N PRO A 2 -11.65 -4.96 -13.52
CA PRO A 2 -11.18 -5.78 -14.63
C PRO A 2 -9.68 -5.47 -14.90
N HIS A 3 -8.93 -6.48 -15.31
CA HIS A 3 -7.54 -6.28 -15.77
C HIS A 3 -7.53 -5.44 -17.04
N LEU A 4 -6.58 -4.49 -17.14
CA LEU A 4 -6.41 -3.62 -18.29
C LEU A 4 -5.70 -4.34 -19.45
N HIS A 5 -4.81 -5.28 -19.13
CA HIS A 5 -4.03 -6.06 -20.07
C HIS A 5 -4.27 -7.56 -19.82
N ASN A 6 -4.86 -8.24 -20.79
CA ASN A 6 -5.34 -9.63 -20.63
C ASN A 6 -4.60 -10.64 -21.51
N GLU A 7 -3.65 -10.20 -22.35
CA GLU A 7 -2.91 -11.10 -23.22
C GLU A 7 -1.75 -11.76 -22.47
N PRO A 8 -1.37 -12.98 -22.79
CA PRO A 8 -0.24 -13.66 -22.16
C PRO A 8 1.05 -12.84 -22.23
N GLY A 9 1.76 -12.75 -21.11
CA GLY A 9 3.00 -11.98 -20.97
C GLY A 9 2.82 -10.48 -20.78
N GLN A 10 1.59 -9.96 -20.75
CA GLN A 10 1.32 -8.56 -20.45
C GLN A 10 1.39 -8.26 -18.94
N HIS A 11 1.63 -7.01 -18.62
CA HIS A 11 1.73 -6.50 -17.25
C HIS A 11 0.64 -5.47 -17.00
N ASP A 12 -0.11 -5.64 -15.92
CA ASP A 12 -0.87 -4.54 -15.31
C ASP A 12 -0.01 -3.83 -14.28
N PHE A 13 -0.09 -2.51 -14.27
CA PHE A 13 0.50 -1.71 -13.20
C PHE A 13 -0.49 -1.64 -12.03
N THR A 14 0.02 -1.98 -10.85
CA THR A 14 -0.72 -1.88 -9.59
C THR A 14 -0.01 -0.96 -8.62
N THR A 15 -0.75 -0.43 -7.68
CA THR A 15 -0.23 0.35 -6.58
C THR A 15 -0.75 -0.22 -5.27
N SER A 16 0.10 -0.26 -4.26
CA SER A 16 -0.29 -0.79 -2.95
C SER A 16 0.33 -0.02 -1.79
N ALA A 17 -0.24 -0.17 -0.60
CA ALA A 17 0.28 0.43 0.62
C ALA A 17 0.21 -0.50 1.83
N PHE A 18 1.28 -0.51 2.60
CA PHE A 18 1.27 -0.94 3.99
C PHE A 18 1.01 0.29 4.87
N ILE A 19 -0.05 0.25 5.67
CA ILE A 19 -0.42 1.34 6.58
C ILE A 19 0.05 1.00 7.98
N ILE A 20 0.91 1.85 8.53
CA ILE A 20 1.41 1.75 9.90
C ILE A 20 0.57 2.69 10.77
N ARG A 21 -0.10 2.14 11.79
CA ARG A 21 -0.82 2.92 12.80
C ARG A 21 0.11 3.20 13.97
N THR A 22 0.08 4.44 14.44
CA THR A 22 0.96 4.93 15.51
C THR A 22 0.22 5.54 16.71
N ASP A 23 -1.10 5.45 16.73
CA ASP A 23 -1.98 5.97 17.80
C ASP A 23 -2.17 4.99 18.97
N GLY A 24 -1.61 3.79 18.89
CA GLY A 24 -1.59 2.79 19.96
C GLY A 24 -0.33 2.84 20.83
N PRO A 25 -0.22 1.96 21.83
CA PRO A 25 0.96 1.84 22.68
C PRO A 25 2.21 1.37 21.91
N GLU A 26 2.03 0.67 20.82
CA GLU A 26 3.06 0.23 19.88
C GLU A 26 2.56 0.34 18.44
N PRO A 27 3.47 0.48 17.46
CA PRO A 27 3.07 0.51 16.06
C PRO A 27 2.43 -0.80 15.62
N THR A 28 1.40 -0.70 14.78
CA THR A 28 0.75 -1.84 14.15
C THR A 28 0.71 -1.65 12.64
N VAL A 29 0.68 -2.75 11.88
CA VAL A 29 0.40 -2.73 10.45
C VAL A 29 -1.06 -3.10 10.21
N MET A 30 -1.70 -2.39 9.29
CA MET A 30 -3.06 -2.70 8.86
C MET A 30 -3.03 -3.59 7.63
N LEU A 31 -3.86 -4.63 7.65
CA LEU A 31 -4.10 -5.54 6.53
C LEU A 31 -5.59 -5.81 6.44
N HIS A 32 -6.07 -6.16 5.25
CA HIS A 32 -7.44 -6.59 5.05
C HIS A 32 -7.51 -8.05 4.58
N GLU A 33 -8.61 -8.70 4.88
CA GLU A 33 -8.89 -10.03 4.36
C GLU A 33 -9.39 -9.90 2.91
N HIS A 34 -8.57 -10.31 1.95
CA HIS A 34 -8.91 -10.21 0.53
C HIS A 34 -9.96 -11.27 0.17
N ARG A 35 -11.16 -10.82 -0.24
CA ARG A 35 -12.35 -11.67 -0.46
C ARG A 35 -12.15 -12.89 -1.35
N LYS A 36 -11.36 -12.75 -2.42
CA LYS A 36 -11.14 -13.83 -3.41
C LYS A 36 -10.06 -14.80 -2.99
N LEU A 37 -9.06 -14.33 -2.23
CA LEU A 37 -7.89 -15.12 -1.87
C LEU A 37 -8.02 -15.73 -0.47
N GLY A 38 -8.90 -15.18 0.39
CA GLY A 38 -9.04 -15.62 1.78
C GLY A 38 -7.78 -15.44 2.60
N ARG A 39 -6.97 -14.42 2.25
CA ARG A 39 -5.68 -14.12 2.88
C ARG A 39 -5.60 -12.64 3.23
N LEU A 40 -4.76 -12.35 4.21
CA LEU A 40 -4.44 -10.99 4.60
C LEU A 40 -3.48 -10.35 3.59
N LEU A 41 -3.86 -9.19 3.08
CA LEU A 41 -3.08 -8.42 2.12
C LEU A 41 -3.01 -6.94 2.55
N GLN A 42 -2.05 -6.25 1.97
CA GLN A 42 -1.98 -4.79 1.96
C GLN A 42 -3.12 -4.20 1.11
N PHE A 43 -3.39 -2.91 1.28
CA PHE A 43 -4.40 -2.17 0.50
C PHE A 43 -3.84 -1.78 -0.87
N GLY A 44 -4.72 -1.69 -1.88
CA GLY A 44 -4.37 -1.22 -3.20
C GLY A 44 -5.01 -2.00 -4.34
N GLY A 45 -4.78 -1.53 -5.56
CA GLY A 45 -5.37 -2.11 -6.77
C GLY A 45 -4.70 -1.65 -8.05
N HIS A 46 -5.42 -1.76 -9.15
CA HIS A 46 -4.91 -1.37 -10.47
C HIS A 46 -4.85 0.15 -10.61
N ILE A 47 -3.82 0.62 -11.32
CA ILE A 47 -3.70 2.02 -11.73
C ILE A 47 -4.51 2.19 -13.00
N GLU A 48 -5.48 3.11 -13.00
CA GLU A 48 -6.31 3.40 -14.16
C GLU A 48 -5.49 4.15 -15.24
N HIS A 49 -5.99 4.17 -16.49
CA HIS A 49 -5.24 4.76 -17.62
C HIS A 49 -4.94 6.25 -17.48
N ASP A 50 -5.74 6.99 -16.73
CA ASP A 50 -5.64 8.43 -16.51
C ASP A 50 -5.11 8.80 -15.12
N GLU A 51 -4.65 7.81 -14.36
CA GLU A 51 -4.07 7.98 -13.03
C GLU A 51 -2.54 7.85 -13.05
N THR A 52 -1.91 8.62 -12.20
CA THR A 52 -0.54 8.32 -11.76
C THR A 52 -0.57 7.24 -10.66
N PRO A 53 0.55 6.54 -10.39
CA PRO A 53 0.60 5.54 -9.32
C PRO A 53 0.17 6.09 -7.94
N TRP A 54 0.48 7.35 -7.67
CA TRP A 54 0.10 8.01 -6.42
C TRP A 54 -1.39 8.33 -6.36
N GLN A 55 -1.99 8.80 -7.46
CA GLN A 55 -3.43 9.03 -7.54
C GLN A 55 -4.22 7.74 -7.37
N GLY A 56 -3.81 6.68 -8.06
CA GLY A 56 -4.42 5.36 -7.91
C GLY A 56 -4.36 4.87 -6.47
N LEU A 57 -3.21 5.04 -5.79
CA LEU A 57 -3.11 4.66 -4.38
C LEU A 57 -4.08 5.46 -3.48
N LEU A 58 -4.15 6.78 -3.65
CA LEU A 58 -5.04 7.59 -2.82
C LEU A 58 -6.50 7.21 -3.02
N ARG A 59 -6.92 6.90 -4.25
CA ARG A 59 -8.27 6.40 -4.55
C ARG A 59 -8.52 5.06 -3.86
N GLU A 60 -7.63 4.08 -3.99
CA GLU A 60 -7.78 2.77 -3.36
C GLU A 60 -7.84 2.87 -1.82
N LEU A 61 -7.02 3.72 -1.20
CA LEU A 61 -7.07 3.93 0.25
C LEU A 61 -8.37 4.58 0.72
N GLU A 62 -8.98 5.45 -0.09
CA GLU A 62 -10.28 6.02 0.21
C GLU A 62 -11.39 4.97 0.05
N GLU A 63 -11.37 4.18 -1.02
CA GLU A 63 -12.37 3.14 -1.31
C GLU A 63 -12.29 1.97 -0.33
N GLU A 64 -11.12 1.40 -0.13
CA GLU A 64 -10.93 0.16 0.65
C GLU A 64 -10.95 0.38 2.16
N ILE A 65 -10.55 1.57 2.65
CA ILE A 65 -10.39 1.79 4.10
C ILE A 65 -10.86 3.16 4.59
N GLY A 66 -11.23 4.09 3.70
CA GLY A 66 -11.77 5.40 4.08
C GLY A 66 -10.73 6.43 4.52
N TYR A 67 -9.45 6.25 4.19
CA TYR A 67 -8.41 7.27 4.43
C TYR A 67 -8.38 8.30 3.32
N GLN A 68 -8.33 9.56 3.71
CA GLN A 68 -8.08 10.69 2.81
C GLN A 68 -6.63 11.18 2.95
N ALA A 69 -6.09 11.81 1.91
CA ALA A 69 -4.70 12.27 1.85
C ALA A 69 -4.29 13.12 3.07
N HIS A 70 -5.18 13.97 3.59
CA HIS A 70 -4.87 14.83 4.74
C HIS A 70 -4.74 14.10 6.09
N GLN A 71 -5.09 12.82 6.14
CA GLN A 71 -5.02 11.99 7.36
C GLN A 71 -3.77 11.12 7.42
N ILE A 72 -3.02 11.06 6.33
CA ILE A 72 -1.91 10.11 6.17
C ILE A 72 -0.60 10.82 5.79
N HIS A 73 0.49 10.16 6.13
CA HIS A 73 1.84 10.53 5.73
C HIS A 73 2.46 9.38 4.96
N VAL A 74 3.19 9.68 3.89
CA VAL A 74 3.99 8.68 3.19
C VAL A 74 5.42 8.69 3.75
N LEU A 75 5.96 7.52 4.06
CA LEU A 75 7.36 7.40 4.46
C LEU A 75 8.27 7.64 3.26
N GLN A 76 9.24 8.51 3.45
CA GLN A 76 10.20 8.89 2.43
C GLN A 76 11.63 8.78 2.94
N PRO A 77 12.60 8.37 2.12
CA PRO A 77 13.99 8.35 2.53
C PRO A 77 14.47 9.73 2.95
N ARG A 78 15.22 9.82 4.06
CA ARG A 78 15.92 11.05 4.43
C ARG A 78 16.98 11.36 3.38
N GLY A 79 17.10 12.64 3.01
CA GLY A 79 18.06 13.05 1.98
C GLY A 79 17.70 12.64 0.56
N ARG A 80 16.44 12.28 0.28
CA ARG A 80 15.93 12.08 -1.07
C ARG A 80 16.16 13.31 -1.94
N PHE A 81 16.33 13.11 -3.24
CA PHE A 81 16.34 14.21 -4.19
C PHE A 81 14.94 14.85 -4.23
N VAL A 82 14.90 16.16 -4.06
CA VAL A 82 13.69 16.96 -4.22
C VAL A 82 13.95 17.96 -5.32
N ASP A 83 13.25 17.81 -6.45
CA ASP A 83 13.34 18.77 -7.55
C ASP A 83 12.53 20.02 -7.22
N SER A 84 13.23 21.11 -6.95
CA SER A 84 12.62 22.42 -6.68
C SER A 84 12.58 23.34 -7.91
N LEU A 85 13.08 22.88 -9.05
CA LEU A 85 13.28 23.70 -10.25
C LEU A 85 12.37 23.30 -11.42
N SER A 86 11.86 22.08 -11.41
CA SER A 86 10.99 21.56 -12.46
C SER A 86 9.54 22.00 -12.26
N SER A 87 8.85 22.21 -13.37
CA SER A 87 7.38 22.31 -13.38
C SER A 87 6.69 20.95 -13.31
N ASP A 88 7.49 19.88 -13.36
CA ASP A 88 6.98 18.52 -13.31
C ASP A 88 6.46 18.16 -11.91
N LYS A 89 5.45 17.33 -11.87
CA LYS A 89 4.87 16.88 -10.61
C LYS A 89 5.74 15.73 -10.06
N ALA A 90 6.53 16.01 -9.03
CA ALA A 90 7.24 14.97 -8.31
C ALA A 90 6.26 14.13 -7.48
N HIS A 91 6.40 12.81 -7.56
CA HIS A 91 5.65 11.86 -6.75
C HIS A 91 6.48 11.36 -5.57
N PRO A 92 5.85 10.80 -4.52
CA PRO A 92 6.62 10.14 -3.47
C PRO A 92 7.36 8.94 -4.04
N LEU A 93 8.56 8.68 -3.52
CA LEU A 93 9.29 7.47 -3.87
C LEU A 93 8.57 6.24 -3.30
N PRO A 94 8.40 5.17 -4.08
CA PRO A 94 7.87 3.93 -3.57
C PRO A 94 8.84 3.31 -2.56
N PHE A 95 8.30 2.63 -1.57
CA PHE A 95 9.07 1.84 -0.63
C PHE A 95 9.64 0.58 -1.29
N TYR A 96 8.84 -0.04 -2.14
CA TYR A 96 9.20 -1.28 -2.83
C TYR A 96 8.57 -1.31 -4.22
N LEU A 97 9.28 -1.93 -5.15
CA LEU A 97 8.81 -2.15 -6.52
C LEU A 97 9.08 -3.60 -6.87
N ASN A 98 8.06 -4.31 -7.32
CA ASN A 98 8.22 -5.70 -7.72
C ASN A 98 7.35 -6.05 -8.94
N THR A 99 7.65 -7.19 -9.53
CA THR A 99 6.80 -7.82 -10.53
C THR A 99 6.56 -9.26 -10.13
N HIS A 100 5.31 -9.66 -10.11
CA HIS A 100 4.92 -11.02 -9.78
C HIS A 100 3.84 -11.53 -10.74
N LYS A 101 3.78 -12.85 -10.90
CA LYS A 101 2.75 -13.48 -11.70
C LYS A 101 1.43 -13.41 -10.92
N PHE A 102 0.37 -12.92 -11.56
CA PHE A 102 -0.94 -12.76 -10.92
C PHE A 102 -1.57 -14.13 -10.59
N ASN A 103 -1.54 -15.04 -11.55
CA ASN A 103 -1.96 -16.44 -11.34
C ASN A 103 -1.33 -17.36 -12.41
N ASP A 104 -1.37 -18.66 -12.15
CA ASP A 104 -0.78 -19.66 -13.05
C ASP A 104 -1.58 -19.92 -14.33
N VAL A 105 -2.83 -19.46 -14.39
CA VAL A 105 -3.74 -19.75 -15.51
C VAL A 105 -3.60 -18.73 -16.63
N LEU A 106 -3.38 -17.46 -16.28
CA LEU A 106 -3.45 -16.35 -17.23
C LEU A 106 -2.05 -15.82 -17.60
N ASP A 107 -0.95 -16.46 -17.46
CA ASP A 107 0.39 -15.96 -17.80
C ASP A 107 0.50 -14.41 -17.82
N HIS A 108 -0.02 -13.79 -16.78
CA HIS A 108 -0.27 -12.37 -16.62
C HIS A 108 0.47 -11.87 -15.37
N TYR A 109 1.04 -10.68 -15.44
CA TYR A 109 1.90 -10.13 -14.40
C TYR A 109 1.34 -8.83 -13.82
N HIS A 110 1.55 -8.64 -12.52
CA HIS A 110 1.42 -7.34 -11.88
C HIS A 110 2.80 -6.74 -11.63
N SER A 111 2.97 -5.49 -12.05
CA SER A 111 4.11 -4.66 -11.67
C SER A 111 3.63 -3.68 -10.59
N ASP A 112 3.91 -4.02 -9.34
CA ASP A 112 3.37 -3.36 -8.17
C ASP A 112 4.30 -2.29 -7.61
N ILE A 113 3.74 -1.12 -7.37
CA ILE A 113 4.40 0.05 -6.79
C ILE A 113 3.90 0.21 -5.36
N THR A 114 4.69 -0.27 -4.40
CA THR A 114 4.30 -0.33 -2.99
C THR A 114 4.78 0.89 -2.21
N TYR A 115 3.90 1.52 -1.45
CA TYR A 115 4.20 2.64 -0.56
C TYR A 115 4.07 2.22 0.91
N ALA A 116 4.84 2.89 1.78
CA ALA A 116 4.70 2.79 3.23
C ALA A 116 4.01 4.04 3.75
N ILE A 117 2.87 3.86 4.39
CA ILE A 117 2.00 4.93 4.88
C ILE A 117 1.96 4.91 6.40
N VAL A 118 1.95 6.09 7.02
CA VAL A 118 1.75 6.25 8.47
C VAL A 118 0.45 7.00 8.71
N ALA A 119 -0.38 6.49 9.62
CA ALA A 119 -1.58 7.14 10.10
C ALA A 119 -1.61 7.16 11.64
N SER A 120 -1.86 8.33 12.21
CA SER A 120 -1.95 8.55 13.66
C SER A 120 -3.38 8.67 14.19
N GLU A 121 -4.35 8.44 13.33
CA GLU A 121 -5.78 8.45 13.66
C GLU A 121 -6.54 7.42 12.80
N PRO A 122 -7.71 6.95 13.22
CA PRO A 122 -8.54 6.07 12.39
C PRO A 122 -9.07 6.79 11.14
N PRO A 123 -9.41 6.04 10.09
CA PRO A 123 -10.04 6.61 8.91
C PRO A 123 -11.38 7.28 9.27
N LYS A 124 -11.72 8.36 8.58
CA LYS A 124 -12.92 9.17 8.86
C LYS A 124 -14.10 8.82 7.96
N GLN A 125 -13.83 8.20 6.81
CA GLN A 125 -14.89 7.77 5.91
C GLN A 125 -15.21 6.28 6.09
N SER A 126 -16.39 5.89 5.66
CA SER A 126 -16.77 4.48 5.58
C SER A 126 -16.16 3.84 4.35
N ILE A 127 -15.82 2.58 4.47
CA ILE A 127 -15.39 1.72 3.36
C ILE A 127 -16.43 1.71 2.25
N ALA A 128 -16.01 1.76 1.00
CA ALA A 128 -16.91 1.75 -0.16
C ALA A 128 -17.74 0.45 -0.24
N GLU A 129 -18.92 0.56 -0.83
CA GLU A 129 -19.78 -0.62 -1.03
C GLU A 129 -19.09 -1.63 -1.94
N GLY A 130 -18.99 -2.87 -1.49
CA GLY A 130 -18.35 -3.93 -2.25
C GLY A 130 -16.94 -4.29 -1.75
N GLU A 131 -16.29 -3.42 -0.99
CA GLU A 131 -14.97 -3.68 -0.43
C GLU A 131 -15.00 -4.58 0.83
N SER A 132 -13.84 -5.08 1.25
CA SER A 132 -13.72 -5.94 2.43
C SER A 132 -13.80 -5.12 3.71
N ALA A 133 -14.82 -5.37 4.52
CA ALA A 133 -14.92 -4.77 5.84
C ALA A 133 -14.02 -5.45 6.90
N ALA A 134 -13.37 -6.56 6.57
CA ALA A 134 -12.51 -7.30 7.49
C ALA A 134 -11.08 -6.71 7.48
N VAL A 135 -10.93 -5.57 8.17
CA VAL A 135 -9.66 -4.87 8.34
C VAL A 135 -9.13 -5.16 9.75
N HIS A 136 -7.87 -5.53 9.82
CA HIS A 136 -7.19 -5.91 11.04
C HIS A 136 -5.92 -5.09 11.26
N GLN A 137 -5.52 -4.94 12.52
CA GLN A 137 -4.27 -4.31 12.93
C GLN A 137 -3.43 -5.35 13.67
N PHE A 138 -2.17 -5.48 13.27
CA PHE A 138 -1.25 -6.47 13.83
C PHE A 138 0.01 -5.80 14.35
N THR A 139 0.40 -6.14 15.55
CA THR A 139 1.75 -5.86 16.07
C THR A 139 2.79 -6.73 15.37
N LEU A 140 4.08 -6.47 15.59
CA LEU A 140 5.15 -7.30 15.04
C LEU A 140 5.01 -8.77 15.51
N ASP A 141 4.78 -8.98 16.79
CA ASP A 141 4.64 -10.34 17.35
C ASP A 141 3.44 -11.09 16.75
N GLN A 142 2.34 -10.38 16.52
CA GLN A 142 1.16 -10.95 15.87
C GLN A 142 1.42 -11.32 14.40
N ILE A 143 2.11 -10.46 13.64
CA ILE A 143 2.53 -10.75 12.25
C ILE A 143 3.41 -12.00 12.18
N GLU A 144 4.34 -12.15 13.14
CA GLU A 144 5.21 -13.33 13.21
C GLU A 144 4.46 -14.62 13.54
N ALA A 145 3.38 -14.51 14.30
CA ALA A 145 2.58 -15.66 14.74
C ALA A 145 1.56 -16.15 13.69
N LEU A 146 1.24 -15.35 12.65
CA LEU A 146 0.32 -15.76 11.59
C LEU A 146 0.87 -16.98 10.83
N SER A 147 -0.02 -17.80 10.30
CA SER A 147 0.36 -18.94 9.45
C SER A 147 0.74 -18.48 8.03
N GLU A 148 1.40 -19.34 7.24
CA GLU A 148 1.62 -19.08 5.82
C GLU A 148 0.35 -19.23 4.98
N GLU A 149 -0.69 -19.85 5.53
CA GLU A 149 -2.01 -19.91 4.91
C GLU A 149 -2.74 -18.56 5.01
N ASP A 150 -2.54 -17.83 6.12
CA ASP A 150 -3.17 -16.54 6.38
C ASP A 150 -2.43 -15.37 5.72
N LEU A 151 -1.09 -15.44 5.66
CA LEU A 151 -0.24 -14.33 5.23
C LEU A 151 0.91 -14.80 4.33
N TYR A 152 1.06 -14.18 3.17
CA TYR A 152 2.18 -14.49 2.27
C TYR A 152 3.54 -14.16 2.91
N PRO A 153 4.58 -14.98 2.67
CA PRO A 153 5.92 -14.73 3.21
C PRO A 153 6.48 -13.34 2.87
N GLN A 154 6.21 -12.84 1.66
CA GLN A 154 6.63 -11.50 1.23
C GLN A 154 5.91 -10.40 2.01
N THR A 155 4.60 -10.48 2.19
CA THR A 155 3.81 -9.53 2.98
C THR A 155 4.31 -9.49 4.42
N ARG A 156 4.61 -10.66 5.01
CA ARG A 156 5.23 -10.76 6.33
C ARG A 156 6.59 -10.08 6.39
N ALA A 157 7.46 -10.33 5.41
CA ALA A 157 8.80 -9.76 5.38
C ALA A 157 8.77 -8.23 5.30
N ILE A 158 7.88 -7.66 4.49
CA ILE A 158 7.69 -6.21 4.38
C ILE A 158 7.12 -5.65 5.70
N ALA A 159 6.05 -6.24 6.24
CA ALA A 159 5.44 -5.78 7.50
C ALA A 159 6.46 -5.80 8.65
N ARG A 160 7.24 -6.87 8.78
CA ARG A 160 8.35 -6.97 9.75
C ARG A 160 9.33 -5.83 9.59
N HIS A 161 9.80 -5.60 8.38
CA HIS A 161 10.77 -4.54 8.09
C HIS A 161 10.22 -3.17 8.46
N LEU A 162 8.97 -2.87 8.09
CA LEU A 162 8.31 -1.61 8.38
C LEU A 162 8.14 -1.38 9.89
N LEU A 163 7.77 -2.41 10.65
CA LEU A 163 7.57 -2.29 12.10
C LEU A 163 8.87 -2.24 12.90
N SER A 164 9.98 -2.79 12.39
CA SER A 164 11.24 -2.92 13.14
C SER A 164 12.35 -1.96 12.74
N SER A 165 12.45 -1.56 11.47
CA SER A 165 13.72 -1.03 10.93
C SER A 165 13.66 0.37 10.33
N LEU A 166 12.46 0.94 10.10
CA LEU A 166 12.33 2.19 9.33
C LEU A 166 12.62 3.48 10.09
N LYS A 167 12.91 3.43 11.38
CA LYS A 167 12.90 4.63 12.24
C LYS A 167 14.03 5.62 11.95
N ASP A 168 15.15 5.18 11.41
CA ASP A 168 16.36 6.01 11.33
C ASP A 168 16.57 6.66 9.95
N ASP A 169 16.24 5.95 8.88
CA ASP A 169 16.55 6.37 7.51
C ASP A 169 15.36 6.98 6.76
N TRP A 170 14.16 6.88 7.30
CA TRP A 170 12.92 7.35 6.69
C TRP A 170 12.22 8.39 7.56
N GLU A 171 11.44 9.27 6.93
CA GLU A 171 10.65 10.30 7.59
C GLU A 171 9.22 10.34 7.04
N PRO A 172 8.21 10.60 7.88
CA PRO A 172 6.85 10.79 7.41
C PRO A 172 6.71 12.18 6.76
N VAL A 173 6.19 12.21 5.54
CA VAL A 173 5.89 13.41 4.77
C VAL A 173 4.38 13.46 4.55
N PRO A 174 3.69 14.60 4.79
CA PRO A 174 2.25 14.69 4.52
C PRO A 174 1.91 14.25 3.10
N ALA A 175 0.91 13.39 2.95
CA ALA A 175 0.50 12.93 1.62
C ALA A 175 0.01 14.08 0.74
N THR A 176 -0.47 15.16 1.35
CA THR A 176 -0.90 16.39 0.69
C THR A 176 0.24 17.23 0.09
N ASP A 177 1.48 16.95 0.42
CA ASP A 177 2.64 17.63 -0.16
C ASP A 177 2.94 17.13 -1.59
N TYR A 178 2.29 16.06 -2.00
CA TYR A 178 2.40 15.49 -3.34
C TYR A 178 1.12 15.75 -4.14
N PRO A 179 1.24 15.99 -5.45
CA PRO A 179 0.08 16.23 -6.30
C PRO A 179 -0.80 14.97 -6.41
N ALA A 180 -2.08 15.16 -6.12
CA ALA A 180 -3.13 14.18 -6.35
C ALA A 180 -3.77 14.37 -7.72
#